data_cdf3e585e1577f97c5a39b34a055b981
#
_entry.id   cdf3e585e1577f97c5a39b34a055b981
#
_cell.length_a   1.000
_cell.length_b   1.000
_cell.length_c   1.000
_cell.angle_alpha   90.00
_cell.angle_beta   90.00
_cell.angle_gamma   90.00
#
_symmetry.space_group_name_H-M   'P 1'
#
loop_
_entity.id
_entity.type
_entity.pdbx_description
1 polymer ?
#
loop_
_entity_poly.entity_id
_entity_poly.type
_entity_poly.pdbx_seq_one_letter_code
_entity_poly.pdbx_strand_id
1 'polypeptide(L)'
;SMPTERRVLATGMPNACNLCHLNESLAWTRDELEAGWGKKVSLPGALRSLYGDEFGRSVGRVWLEHPQASVRTVAVGAYARSSLGERALPSIVQGLGDANAYVRGRHLMGVEAIIGRSLTRGDYDLTGAPEVRAAQVRGLLERFTRR
;
A
#
# COMPACT_ATOMS: atom_id res chain seq x y z
N SER A 1 5.03 -28.32 2.06
CA SER A 1 5.99 -27.43 2.74
C SER A 1 5.55 -26.02 2.49
N MET A 2 5.00 -25.36 3.48
CA MET A 2 4.74 -23.92 3.36
C MET A 2 6.10 -23.21 3.17
N PRO A 3 6.31 -22.54 2.05
CA PRO A 3 7.42 -21.63 1.95
C PRO A 3 7.01 -20.42 2.78
N THR A 4 7.06 -20.59 4.01
CA THR A 4 7.90 -19.86 4.88
C THR A 4 7.53 -18.38 4.92
N GLU A 5 6.33 -18.11 5.47
CA GLU A 5 5.99 -16.81 6.06
C GLU A 5 7.18 -16.22 6.82
N ARG A 6 8.02 -17.04 7.44
CA ARG A 6 9.30 -16.62 8.03
C ARG A 6 10.22 -15.90 7.05
N ARG A 7 10.41 -16.43 5.83
CA ARG A 7 11.28 -15.79 4.83
C ARG A 7 10.65 -14.50 4.31
N VAL A 8 9.35 -14.49 4.08
CA VAL A 8 8.66 -13.31 3.59
C VAL A 8 8.69 -12.19 4.63
N LEU A 9 8.40 -12.49 5.90
CA LEU A 9 8.51 -11.52 6.98
C LEU A 9 9.95 -11.02 7.16
N ALA A 10 10.95 -11.88 7.04
CA ALA A 10 12.35 -11.50 7.12
C ALA A 10 12.79 -10.56 5.98
N THR A 11 12.09 -10.55 4.86
CA THR A 11 12.36 -9.61 3.74
C THR A 11 11.56 -8.32 3.83
N GLY A 12 10.54 -8.22 4.70
CA GLY A 12 9.62 -7.09 4.77
C GLY A 12 8.68 -6.99 3.58
N MET A 13 8.65 -7.99 2.71
CA MET A 13 7.77 -8.02 1.53
C MET A 13 6.32 -8.34 1.91
N PRO A 14 5.35 -8.06 1.03
CA PRO A 14 3.95 -8.40 1.27
C PRO A 14 3.77 -9.86 1.62
N ASN A 15 3.06 -10.12 2.69
CA ASN A 15 2.76 -11.44 3.22
C ASN A 15 1.25 -11.66 3.35
N ALA A 16 0.82 -12.90 3.40
CA ALA A 16 -0.60 -13.27 3.39
C ALA A 16 -1.39 -12.64 4.55
N CYS A 17 -0.83 -12.62 5.76
CA CYS A 17 -1.51 -12.06 6.93
C CYS A 17 -1.82 -10.57 6.73
N ASN A 18 -0.80 -9.80 6.34
CA ASN A 18 -0.93 -8.36 6.22
C ASN A 18 -1.66 -7.90 4.94
N LEU A 19 -1.85 -8.76 3.94
CA LEU A 19 -2.73 -8.44 2.80
C LEU A 19 -4.20 -8.25 3.24
N CYS A 20 -4.62 -8.88 4.33
CA CYS A 20 -5.92 -8.67 4.95
C CYS A 20 -5.86 -7.69 6.13
N HIS A 21 -4.74 -7.65 6.86
CA HIS A 21 -4.52 -6.85 8.05
C HIS A 21 -3.57 -5.67 7.77
N LEU A 22 -3.95 -4.81 6.80
CA LEU A 22 -3.16 -3.68 6.32
C LEU A 22 -2.86 -2.61 7.38
N ASN A 23 -3.75 -2.47 8.36
CA ASN A 23 -3.60 -1.55 9.49
C ASN A 23 -2.62 -2.06 10.55
N GLU A 24 -2.35 -3.37 10.56
CA GLU A 24 -1.47 -3.98 11.54
C GLU A 24 0.02 -3.81 11.16
N SER A 25 0.90 -4.10 12.10
CA SER A 25 2.34 -3.97 11.94
C SER A 25 3.03 -5.31 11.69
N LEU A 26 4.31 -5.29 11.30
CA LEU A 26 5.11 -6.53 11.26
C LEU A 26 5.31 -7.13 12.67
N ALA A 27 5.41 -6.29 13.71
CA ALA A 27 5.47 -6.77 15.09
C ALA A 27 4.22 -7.56 15.45
N TRP A 28 3.03 -7.02 15.12
CA TRP A 28 1.76 -7.73 15.32
C TRP A 28 1.76 -9.09 14.60
N THR A 29 2.15 -9.12 13.32
CA THR A 29 2.19 -10.37 12.55
C THR A 29 3.11 -11.41 13.16
N ARG A 30 4.29 -10.98 13.64
CA ARG A 30 5.23 -11.86 14.37
C ARG A 30 4.57 -12.47 15.61
N ASP A 31 3.93 -11.63 16.40
CA ASP A 31 3.34 -12.02 17.68
C ASP A 31 2.15 -12.98 17.47
N GLU A 32 1.31 -12.72 16.45
CA GLU A 32 0.21 -13.61 16.07
C GLU A 32 0.69 -14.98 15.55
N LEU A 33 1.78 -15.01 14.80
CA LEU A 33 2.38 -16.28 14.35
C LEU A 33 2.95 -17.09 15.51
N GLU A 34 3.52 -16.42 16.51
CA GLU A 34 4.00 -17.10 17.72
C GLU A 34 2.83 -17.61 18.56
N ALA A 35 1.81 -16.80 18.79
CA ALA A 35 0.66 -17.15 19.60
C ALA A 35 -0.20 -18.26 18.97
N GLY A 36 -0.49 -18.15 17.66
CA GLY A 36 -1.41 -19.07 16.97
C GLY A 36 -0.77 -20.37 16.50
N TRP A 37 0.52 -20.36 16.18
CA TRP A 37 1.21 -21.52 15.59
C TRP A 37 2.54 -21.88 16.25
N GLY A 38 2.93 -21.24 17.35
CA GLY A 38 4.20 -21.47 18.02
C GLY A 38 5.43 -21.15 17.15
N LYS A 39 5.26 -20.31 16.14
CA LYS A 39 6.30 -19.96 15.15
C LYS A 39 7.07 -18.72 15.59
N LYS A 40 8.23 -18.92 16.19
CA LYS A 40 9.15 -17.81 16.47
C LYS A 40 9.73 -17.25 15.18
N VAL A 41 9.51 -15.95 14.94
CA VAL A 41 10.03 -15.22 13.78
C VAL A 41 10.89 -14.07 14.28
N SER A 42 12.13 -13.99 13.78
CA SER A 42 13.00 -12.84 14.01
C SER A 42 12.85 -11.86 12.86
N LEU A 43 12.62 -10.59 13.18
CA LEU A 43 12.57 -9.51 12.19
C LEU A 43 13.96 -8.88 12.09
N PRO A 44 14.59 -8.84 10.90
CA PRO A 44 15.91 -8.27 10.72
C PRO A 44 15.94 -6.76 11.04
N GLY A 45 16.97 -6.30 11.73
CA GLY A 45 17.14 -4.89 12.09
C GLY A 45 17.15 -3.94 10.89
N ALA A 46 17.58 -4.40 9.72
CA ALA A 46 17.55 -3.62 8.48
C ALA A 46 16.15 -3.15 8.08
N LEU A 47 15.09 -3.82 8.51
CA LEU A 47 13.71 -3.41 8.23
C LEU A 47 13.23 -2.22 9.06
N ARG A 48 13.98 -1.83 10.10
CA ARG A 48 13.60 -0.68 10.97
C ARG A 48 13.51 0.62 10.19
N SER A 49 14.33 0.81 9.17
CA SER A 49 14.28 1.99 8.32
C SER A 49 12.93 2.19 7.62
N LEU A 50 12.23 1.11 7.32
CA LEU A 50 10.90 1.14 6.69
C LEU A 50 9.77 1.05 7.72
N TYR A 51 9.89 0.13 8.67
CA TYR A 51 8.80 -0.27 9.57
C TYR A 51 8.88 0.38 10.96
N GLY A 52 9.90 1.21 11.23
CA GLY A 52 10.13 1.85 12.53
C GLY A 52 10.91 0.94 13.48
N ASP A 53 11.42 1.51 14.57
CA ASP A 53 12.36 0.84 15.51
C ASP A 53 11.78 -0.45 16.09
N GLU A 54 10.52 -0.44 16.46
CA GLU A 54 9.79 -1.60 17.02
C GLU A 54 8.95 -2.35 15.97
N PHE A 55 9.18 -2.09 14.68
CA PHE A 55 8.38 -2.63 13.57
C PHE A 55 6.88 -2.32 13.71
N GLY A 56 6.55 -1.19 14.34
CA GLY A 56 5.18 -0.82 14.72
C GLY A 56 4.41 -0.02 13.67
N ARG A 57 5.04 0.39 12.55
CA ARG A 57 4.33 1.09 11.48
C ARG A 57 3.33 0.17 10.78
N SER A 58 2.15 0.70 10.47
CA SER A 58 1.16 -0.01 9.64
C SER A 58 1.79 -0.48 8.32
N VAL A 59 1.70 -1.78 8.04
CA VAL A 59 2.33 -2.36 6.85
C VAL A 59 1.72 -1.81 5.55
N GLY A 60 0.42 -1.59 5.52
CA GLY A 60 -0.24 -1.06 4.33
C GLY A 60 0.28 0.32 3.94
N ARG A 61 0.51 1.21 4.91
CA ARG A 61 1.12 2.52 4.65
C ARG A 61 2.56 2.40 4.18
N VAL A 62 3.36 1.56 4.84
CA VAL A 62 4.75 1.31 4.42
C VAL A 62 4.79 0.78 2.99
N TRP A 63 3.88 -0.12 2.63
CA TRP A 63 3.84 -0.69 1.28
C TRP A 63 3.42 0.33 0.20
N LEU A 64 2.49 1.23 0.50
CA LEU A 64 2.14 2.32 -0.44
C LEU A 64 3.30 3.27 -0.74
N GLU A 65 4.21 3.43 0.22
CA GLU A 65 5.40 4.29 0.13
C GLU A 65 6.68 3.50 -0.22
N HIS A 66 6.57 2.19 -0.44
CA HIS A 66 7.73 1.31 -0.58
C HIS A 66 8.59 1.67 -1.80
N PRO A 67 9.94 1.60 -1.71
CA PRO A 67 10.83 1.88 -2.84
C PRO A 67 10.55 1.00 -4.07
N GLN A 68 10.19 -0.26 -3.87
CA GLN A 68 9.89 -1.19 -4.96
C GLN A 68 8.47 -0.97 -5.50
N ALA A 69 8.36 -0.73 -6.81
CA ALA A 69 7.10 -0.52 -7.51
C ALA A 69 6.11 -1.68 -7.36
N SER A 70 6.60 -2.92 -7.38
CA SER A 70 5.77 -4.12 -7.21
C SER A 70 5.06 -4.14 -5.86
N VAL A 71 5.73 -3.72 -4.79
CA VAL A 71 5.13 -3.66 -3.45
C VAL A 71 4.02 -2.59 -3.41
N ARG A 72 4.28 -1.40 -3.98
CA ARG A 72 3.25 -0.34 -4.06
C ARG A 72 1.99 -0.82 -4.79
N THR A 73 2.15 -1.53 -5.92
CA THR A 73 0.99 -2.03 -6.69
C THR A 73 0.22 -3.13 -5.95
N VAL A 74 0.90 -3.98 -5.19
CA VAL A 74 0.25 -4.99 -4.33
C VAL A 74 -0.55 -4.30 -3.22
N ALA A 75 0.01 -3.29 -2.58
CA ALA A 75 -0.66 -2.52 -1.53
C ALA A 75 -1.97 -1.89 -2.03
N VAL A 76 -1.93 -1.23 -3.19
CA VAL A 76 -3.14 -0.64 -3.81
C VAL A 76 -4.22 -1.69 -4.05
N GLY A 77 -3.86 -2.84 -4.62
CA GLY A 77 -4.80 -3.93 -4.84
C GLY A 77 -5.39 -4.51 -3.56
N ALA A 78 -4.62 -4.54 -2.46
CA ALA A 78 -5.10 -4.98 -1.17
C ALA A 78 -6.09 -3.97 -0.55
N TYR A 79 -5.75 -2.68 -0.56
CA TYR A 79 -6.66 -1.63 -0.08
C TYR A 79 -7.96 -1.56 -0.87
N ALA A 80 -7.91 -1.71 -2.19
CA ALA A 80 -9.09 -1.68 -3.05
C ALA A 80 -10.11 -2.79 -2.73
N ARG A 81 -9.66 -3.87 -2.09
CA ARG A 81 -10.51 -5.00 -1.65
C ARG A 81 -10.83 -4.99 -0.16
N SER A 82 -10.36 -4.00 0.58
CA SER A 82 -10.53 -3.92 2.03
C SER A 82 -11.48 -2.79 2.43
N SER A 83 -12.07 -2.90 3.61
CA SER A 83 -12.85 -1.83 4.24
C SER A 83 -12.00 -0.59 4.59
N LEU A 84 -10.67 -0.69 4.50
CA LEU A 84 -9.74 0.40 4.75
C LEU A 84 -9.47 1.28 3.51
N GLY A 85 -10.02 0.91 2.34
CA GLY A 85 -9.76 1.59 1.08
C GLY A 85 -10.08 3.09 1.12
N GLU A 86 -11.26 3.46 1.60
CA GLU A 86 -11.66 4.87 1.71
C GLU A 86 -10.70 5.69 2.58
N ARG A 87 -10.27 5.12 3.71
CA ARG A 87 -9.30 5.78 4.62
C ARG A 87 -7.93 5.94 3.99
N ALA A 88 -7.52 5.01 3.12
CA ALA A 88 -6.25 5.05 2.43
C ALA A 88 -6.29 5.86 1.12
N LEU A 89 -7.47 6.27 0.68
CA LEU A 89 -7.68 6.92 -0.62
C LEU A 89 -6.74 8.10 -0.88
N PRO A 90 -6.49 9.04 0.06
CA PRO A 90 -5.53 10.12 -0.19
C PRO A 90 -4.12 9.62 -0.50
N SER A 91 -3.64 8.60 0.21
CA SER A 91 -2.31 8.00 -0.05
C SER A 91 -2.26 7.25 -1.38
N ILE A 92 -3.36 6.60 -1.78
CA ILE A 92 -3.46 5.92 -3.07
C ILE A 92 -3.49 6.95 -4.21
N VAL A 93 -4.21 8.07 -4.05
CA VAL A 93 -4.24 9.16 -5.03
C VAL A 93 -2.86 9.78 -5.25
N GLN A 94 -2.03 9.90 -4.20
CA GLN A 94 -0.65 10.38 -4.35
C GLN A 94 0.16 9.53 -5.34
N GLY A 95 -0.08 8.23 -5.39
CA GLY A 95 0.58 7.32 -6.33
C GLY A 95 0.21 7.52 -7.80
N LEU A 96 -0.81 8.31 -8.11
CA LEU A 96 -1.08 8.80 -9.48
C LEU A 96 0.02 9.73 -9.99
N GLY A 97 0.85 10.28 -9.11
CA GLY A 97 2.05 11.05 -9.44
C GLY A 97 3.33 10.21 -9.61
N ASP A 98 3.27 8.88 -9.46
CA ASP A 98 4.45 8.00 -9.56
C ASP A 98 5.17 8.17 -10.91
N ALA A 99 6.51 8.10 -10.90
CA ALA A 99 7.31 8.16 -12.12
C ALA A 99 7.03 6.99 -13.07
N ASN A 100 6.72 5.81 -12.51
CA ASN A 100 6.43 4.60 -13.27
C ASN A 100 4.98 4.59 -13.76
N ALA A 101 4.78 4.54 -15.09
CA ALA A 101 3.46 4.54 -15.71
C ALA A 101 2.58 3.34 -15.29
N TYR A 102 3.18 2.17 -15.12
CA TYR A 102 2.45 0.98 -14.65
C TYR A 102 1.93 1.19 -13.23
N VAL A 103 2.73 1.76 -12.33
CA VAL A 103 2.32 2.07 -10.96
C VAL A 103 1.15 3.06 -10.99
N ARG A 104 1.25 4.15 -11.79
CA ARG A 104 0.13 5.10 -11.95
C ARG A 104 -1.16 4.42 -12.41
N GLY A 105 -1.06 3.52 -13.40
CA GLY A 105 -2.22 2.76 -13.89
C GLY A 105 -2.85 1.89 -12.80
N ARG A 106 -2.03 1.22 -11.99
CA ARG A 106 -2.51 0.42 -10.85
C ARG A 106 -3.17 1.28 -9.77
N HIS A 107 -2.60 2.46 -9.48
CA HIS A 107 -3.20 3.41 -8.56
C HIS A 107 -4.54 3.95 -9.08
N LEU A 108 -4.64 4.26 -10.39
CA LEU A 108 -5.90 4.69 -11.02
C LEU A 108 -6.99 3.62 -10.83
N MET A 109 -6.70 2.37 -11.17
CA MET A 109 -7.63 1.26 -10.96
C MET A 109 -8.06 1.11 -9.50
N GLY A 110 -7.13 1.30 -8.56
CA GLY A 110 -7.41 1.23 -7.13
C GLY A 110 -8.33 2.37 -6.67
N VAL A 111 -8.07 3.60 -7.11
CA VAL A 111 -8.93 4.76 -6.81
C VAL A 111 -10.34 4.50 -7.34
N GLU A 112 -10.47 4.11 -8.61
CA GLU A 112 -11.78 3.85 -9.25
C GLU A 112 -12.56 2.73 -8.55
N ALA A 113 -11.87 1.66 -8.15
CA ALA A 113 -12.49 0.56 -7.40
C ALA A 113 -13.03 1.02 -6.04
N ILE A 114 -12.26 1.86 -5.32
CA ILE A 114 -12.66 2.36 -3.99
C ILE A 114 -13.84 3.34 -4.10
N ILE A 115 -13.80 4.25 -5.07
CA ILE A 115 -14.88 5.25 -5.23
C ILE A 115 -16.11 4.71 -5.99
N GLY A 116 -16.03 3.50 -6.56
CA GLY A 116 -17.12 2.84 -7.27
C GLY A 116 -17.47 3.44 -8.64
N ARG A 117 -16.57 4.22 -9.24
CA ARG A 117 -16.76 4.80 -10.58
C ARG A 117 -15.44 5.09 -11.27
N SER A 118 -15.46 5.16 -12.60
CA SER A 118 -14.30 5.60 -13.38
C SER A 118 -14.06 7.11 -13.24
N LEU A 119 -12.78 7.48 -13.27
CA LEU A 119 -12.36 8.86 -13.42
C LEU A 119 -12.36 9.25 -14.91
N THR A 120 -12.82 10.46 -15.19
CA THR A 120 -12.74 11.01 -16.55
C THR A 120 -11.32 11.51 -16.83
N ARG A 121 -10.99 11.77 -18.11
CA ARG A 121 -9.72 12.43 -18.46
C ARG A 121 -9.57 13.82 -17.84
N GLY A 122 -10.68 14.50 -17.57
CA GLY A 122 -10.69 15.76 -16.83
C GLY A 122 -10.33 15.59 -15.37
N ASP A 123 -10.72 14.48 -14.74
CA ASP A 123 -10.33 14.14 -13.38
C ASP A 123 -8.85 13.73 -13.31
N TYR A 124 -8.42 12.81 -14.19
CA TYR A 124 -7.04 12.34 -14.30
C TYR A 124 -6.74 11.75 -15.69
N ASP A 125 -5.74 12.27 -16.38
CA ASP A 125 -5.24 11.74 -17.64
C ASP A 125 -3.92 10.98 -17.43
N LEU A 126 -4.00 9.65 -17.45
CA LEU A 126 -2.83 8.76 -17.28
C LEU A 126 -1.71 9.06 -18.28
N THR A 127 -2.07 9.50 -19.50
CA THR A 127 -1.16 9.80 -20.61
C THR A 127 -0.83 11.29 -20.74
N GLY A 128 -1.43 12.14 -19.91
CA GLY A 128 -1.22 13.58 -19.91
C GLY A 128 0.22 13.98 -19.58
N ALA A 129 0.57 15.22 -19.88
CA ALA A 129 1.87 15.78 -19.52
C ALA A 129 2.07 15.75 -17.98
N PRO A 130 3.32 15.65 -17.49
CA PRO A 130 3.59 15.57 -16.05
C PRO A 130 2.95 16.70 -15.23
N GLU A 131 2.96 17.92 -15.74
CA GLU A 131 2.39 19.11 -15.09
C GLU A 131 0.86 19.01 -14.99
N VAL A 132 0.21 18.49 -16.04
CA VAL A 132 -1.26 18.26 -16.06
C VAL A 132 -1.61 17.20 -15.03
N ARG A 133 -0.91 16.08 -15.02
CA ARG A 133 -1.12 15.03 -14.02
C ARG A 133 -0.93 15.55 -12.59
N ALA A 134 0.14 16.32 -12.35
CA ALA A 134 0.41 16.89 -11.02
C ALA A 134 -0.73 17.81 -10.55
N ALA A 135 -1.27 18.64 -11.43
CA ALA A 135 -2.42 19.51 -11.12
C ALA A 135 -3.68 18.68 -10.81
N GLN A 136 -3.93 17.64 -11.61
CA GLN A 136 -5.06 16.74 -11.42
C GLN A 136 -4.98 15.96 -10.11
N VAL A 137 -3.80 15.45 -9.75
CA VAL A 137 -3.55 14.79 -8.47
C VAL A 137 -3.86 15.73 -7.30
N ARG A 138 -3.42 16.98 -7.34
CA ARG A 138 -3.74 17.98 -6.31
C ARG A 138 -5.26 18.17 -6.19
N GLY A 139 -5.97 18.33 -7.29
CA GLY A 139 -7.43 18.48 -7.31
C GLY A 139 -8.16 17.25 -6.72
N LEU A 140 -7.69 16.05 -7.02
CA LEU A 140 -8.24 14.83 -6.43
C LEU A 140 -7.95 14.73 -4.94
N LEU A 141 -6.74 15.09 -4.49
CA LEU A 141 -6.39 15.12 -3.06
C LEU A 141 -7.28 16.08 -2.29
N GLU A 142 -7.50 17.30 -2.80
CA GLU A 142 -8.42 18.26 -2.18
C GLU A 142 -9.84 17.70 -2.07
N ARG A 143 -10.32 17.03 -3.12
CA ARG A 143 -11.66 16.42 -3.15
C ARG A 143 -11.83 15.32 -2.11
N PHE A 144 -10.83 14.47 -1.92
CA PHE A 144 -10.92 13.29 -1.04
C PHE A 144 -10.45 13.55 0.39
N THR A 145 -9.75 14.64 0.66
CA THR A 145 -9.34 15.01 2.03
C THR A 145 -10.43 15.78 2.77
N ARG A 146 -11.37 16.40 2.05
CA ARG A 146 -12.48 17.17 2.64
C ARG A 146 -13.72 16.35 3.03
N ARG A 147 -13.63 15.02 2.90
CA ARG A 147 -14.68 14.09 3.35
C ARG A 147 -14.37 13.54 4.73
#